data_d07f1aef4f0c4233a6e4a3b1cf984188
#
_entry.id   d07f1aef4f0c4233a6e4a3b1cf984188
#
_cell.length_a   1.000
_cell.length_b   1.000
_cell.length_c   1.000
_cell.angle_alpha   90.00
_cell.angle_beta   90.00
_cell.angle_gamma   90.00
#
_symmetry.space_group_name_H-M   'P 1'
#
loop_
_entity.id
_entity.type
_entity.pdbx_description
1 polymer ?
#
loop_
_entity_poly.entity_id
_entity_poly.type
_entity_poly.pdbx_seq_one_letter_code
_entity_poly.pdbx_strand_id
1 'polypeptide(L)' 'MPNIRVELLAGRSLDQRRAFAQEVTRAAVDVLGARAQDVRILFEEISPDAVANGGVLASEDADRAGVLRALRPAADATGG' A
#
# COMPACT_ATOMS: atom_id res chain seq x y z
N MET A 1 11.03 -18.58 -3.90
CA MET A 1 11.24 -17.34 -3.16
C MET A 1 10.30 -16.25 -3.70
N PRO A 2 9.20 -15.95 -3.00
CA PRO A 2 8.25 -14.96 -3.53
C PRO A 2 8.79 -13.54 -3.42
N ASN A 3 8.67 -12.80 -4.50
CA ASN A 3 8.94 -11.38 -4.55
C ASN A 3 7.65 -10.68 -4.88
N ILE A 4 7.21 -9.80 -3.99
CA ILE A 4 5.92 -9.16 -4.10
C ILE A 4 6.14 -7.66 -4.17
N ARG A 5 5.62 -7.04 -5.22
CA ARG A 5 5.69 -5.60 -5.37
C ARG A 5 4.32 -5.01 -5.10
N VAL A 6 4.27 -4.03 -4.23
CA VAL A 6 3.04 -3.34 -3.87
C VAL A 6 3.16 -1.89 -4.27
N GLU A 7 2.38 -1.48 -5.25
CA GLU A 7 2.29 -0.09 -5.66
C GLU A 7 1.08 0.53 -5.00
N LEU A 8 1.28 1.63 -4.32
CA LEU A 8 0.18 2.30 -3.64
C LEU A 8 0.38 3.80 -3.65
N LEU A 9 -0.72 4.51 -3.57
CA LEU A 9 -0.65 5.97 -3.49
C LEU A 9 -0.03 6.36 -2.17
N ALA A 10 0.77 7.43 -2.20
CA ALA A 10 1.36 7.97 -0.99
C ALA A 10 0.28 8.36 0.01
N GLY A 11 0.58 8.21 1.28
CA GLY A 11 -0.35 8.55 2.34
C GLY A 11 -0.51 7.48 3.41
N ARG A 12 0.04 6.30 3.18
CA ARG A 12 0.00 5.25 4.18
C ARG A 12 1.12 5.44 5.19
N SER A 13 0.84 5.14 6.44
CA SER A 13 1.85 5.28 7.49
C SER A 13 2.82 4.11 7.46
N LEU A 14 3.93 4.28 8.14
CA LEU A 14 4.90 3.21 8.33
C LEU A 14 4.25 2.01 9.04
N ASP A 15 3.41 2.29 10.02
CA ASP A 15 2.74 1.23 10.77
C ASP A 15 1.80 0.43 9.87
N GLN A 16 1.10 1.10 8.97
CA GLN A 16 0.23 0.40 8.03
C GLN A 16 1.02 -0.49 7.09
N ARG A 17 2.14 -0.01 6.59
CA ARG A 17 2.99 -0.82 5.71
C ARG A 17 3.57 -2.00 6.46
N ARG A 18 3.97 -1.80 7.71
CA ARG A 18 4.51 -2.89 8.53
C ARG A 18 3.46 -3.97 8.76
N ALA A 19 2.24 -3.57 9.12
CA ALA A 19 1.16 -4.51 9.35
C ALA A 19 0.82 -5.28 8.08
N PHE A 20 0.76 -4.57 6.95
CA PHE A 20 0.45 -5.21 5.67
C PHE A 20 1.55 -6.21 5.30
N ALA A 21 2.82 -5.84 5.50
CA ALA A 21 3.92 -6.75 5.21
C ALA A 21 3.82 -8.03 6.03
N GLN A 22 3.43 -7.91 7.29
CA GLN A 22 3.29 -9.08 8.15
C GLN A 22 2.15 -9.98 7.70
N GLU A 23 1.02 -9.40 7.32
CA GLU A 23 -0.13 -10.18 6.89
C GLU A 23 0.14 -10.87 5.54
N VAL A 24 0.76 -10.17 4.62
CA VAL A 24 1.08 -10.75 3.32
C VAL A 24 2.10 -11.87 3.47
N THR A 25 3.09 -11.68 4.33
CA THR A 25 4.07 -12.71 4.61
C THR A 25 3.40 -13.95 5.18
N ARG A 26 2.46 -13.76 6.11
CA ARG A 26 1.73 -14.89 6.69
C ARG A 26 0.97 -15.65 5.61
N ALA A 27 0.32 -14.93 4.70
CA ALA A 27 -0.41 -15.58 3.62
C ALA A 27 0.53 -16.36 2.70
N ALA A 28 1.70 -15.80 2.40
CA ALA A 28 2.68 -16.50 1.56
C ALA A 28 3.17 -17.78 2.23
N VAL A 29 3.38 -17.73 3.53
CA VAL A 29 3.80 -18.92 4.27
C VAL A 29 2.69 -19.97 4.25
N ASP A 30 1.47 -19.55 4.57
CA ASP A 30 0.36 -20.49 4.76
C ASP A 30 -0.14 -21.06 3.44
N VAL A 31 -0.17 -20.28 2.40
CA VAL A 31 -0.77 -20.69 1.13
C VAL A 31 0.27 -21.24 0.16
N LEU A 32 1.42 -20.58 0.07
CA LEU A 32 2.45 -20.97 -0.89
C LEU A 32 3.52 -21.88 -0.31
N GLY A 33 3.52 -22.08 1.01
CA GLY A 33 4.54 -22.90 1.64
C GLY A 33 5.90 -22.24 1.68
N ALA A 34 5.96 -20.93 1.55
CA ALA A 34 7.23 -20.22 1.57
C ALA A 34 7.74 -20.09 3.00
N ARG A 35 9.07 -19.94 3.14
CA ARG A 35 9.63 -19.59 4.44
C ARG A 35 9.50 -18.09 4.61
N ALA A 36 9.17 -17.66 5.81
CA ALA A 36 8.93 -16.23 6.08
C ALA A 36 10.11 -15.36 5.65
N GLN A 37 11.33 -15.81 5.94
CA GLN A 37 12.52 -15.02 5.62
C GLN A 37 12.80 -14.94 4.12
N ASP A 38 12.14 -15.75 3.31
CA ASP A 38 12.30 -15.72 1.87
C ASP A 38 11.26 -14.85 1.18
N VAL A 39 10.25 -14.37 1.91
CA VAL A 39 9.21 -13.53 1.34
C VAL A 39 9.72 -12.09 1.32
N ARG A 40 9.86 -11.54 0.13
CA ARG A 40 10.34 -10.18 -0.05
C ARG A 40 9.21 -9.31 -0.56
N ILE A 41 8.96 -8.21 0.13
CA ILE A 41 7.90 -7.28 -0.24
C ILE A 41 8.54 -5.92 -0.48
N LEU A 42 8.28 -5.37 -1.66
CA LEU A 42 8.77 -4.06 -2.04
C LEU A 42 7.57 -3.12 -2.16
N PHE A 43 7.62 -2.04 -1.40
CA PHE A 43 6.59 -1.01 -1.49
C PHE A 43 7.08 0.10 -2.39
N GLU A 44 6.25 0.49 -3.33
CA GLU A 44 6.49 1.65 -4.19
C GLU A 44 5.38 2.65 -3.96
N GLU A 45 5.73 3.78 -3.38
CA GLU A 45 4.76 4.85 -3.19
C GLU A 45 4.68 5.69 -4.45
N ILE A 46 3.45 5.92 -4.90
CA ILE A 46 3.18 6.66 -6.12
C ILE A 46 2.51 7.97 -5.74
N SER A 47 3.08 9.08 -6.22
CA SER A 47 2.44 10.37 -6.04
C SER A 47 1.10 10.39 -6.78
N PRO A 48 0.06 10.99 -6.19
CA PRO A 48 -1.21 11.14 -6.90
C PRO A 48 -1.08 11.93 -8.20
N ASP A 49 -0.03 12.72 -8.34
CA ASP A 49 0.25 13.44 -9.58
C ASP A 49 0.88 12.56 -10.65
N ALA A 50 1.30 11.36 -10.28
CA ALA A 50 2.06 10.49 -11.17
C ALA A 50 1.24 9.34 -11.75
N VAL A 51 -0.05 9.27 -11.43
CA VAL A 51 -0.91 8.18 -11.90
C VAL A 51 -2.24 8.75 -12.34
N ALA A 52 -2.74 8.24 -13.46
CA ALA A 52 -4.02 8.68 -14.02
C ALA A 52 -4.86 7.47 -14.37
N ASN A 53 -6.17 7.60 -14.23
CA ASN A 53 -7.13 6.60 -14.64
C ASN A 53 -8.16 7.30 -15.52
N GLY A 54 -8.37 6.75 -16.73
CA GLY A 54 -9.31 7.36 -17.68
C GLY A 54 -8.89 8.79 -18.07
N GLY A 55 -7.60 9.08 -18.04
CA GLY A 55 -7.10 10.39 -18.39
C GLY A 55 -7.19 11.42 -17.27
N VAL A 56 -7.58 10.99 -16.06
CA VAL A 56 -7.71 11.91 -14.92
C VAL A 56 -6.67 11.52 -13.87
N LEU A 57 -5.84 12.48 -13.50
CA LEU A 57 -4.84 12.26 -12.46
C LEU A 57 -5.52 11.98 -11.13
N ALA A 58 -4.93 11.09 -10.34
CA ALA A 58 -5.49 10.74 -9.05
C ALA A 58 -5.63 11.98 -8.15
N SER A 59 -4.70 12.92 -8.24
CA SER A 59 -4.74 14.15 -7.47
C SER A 59 -5.91 15.05 -7.85
N GLU A 60 -6.44 14.88 -9.06
CA GLU A 60 -7.53 15.73 -9.59
C GLU A 60 -8.86 14.98 -9.64
N ASP A 61 -8.87 13.72 -9.25
CA ASP A 61 -10.07 12.89 -9.21
C ASP A 61 -10.77 13.13 -7.88
N ALA A 62 -11.99 13.67 -7.93
CA ALA A 62 -12.70 14.04 -6.71
C ALA A 62 -12.89 12.86 -5.77
N ASP A 63 -13.18 11.69 -6.31
CA ASP A 63 -13.39 10.50 -5.50
C ASP A 63 -12.11 10.07 -4.83
N ARG A 64 -11.01 10.03 -5.58
CA ARG A 64 -9.73 9.63 -5.03
C ARG A 64 -9.16 10.67 -4.09
N ALA A 65 -9.36 11.94 -4.39
CA ALA A 65 -8.91 13.02 -3.51
C ALA A 65 -9.59 12.91 -2.15
N GLY A 66 -10.86 12.55 -2.14
CA GLY A 66 -11.57 12.34 -0.89
C GLY A 66 -10.99 11.19 -0.09
N VAL A 67 -10.69 10.09 -0.76
CA VAL A 67 -10.07 8.93 -0.11
C VAL A 67 -8.70 9.30 0.44
N LEU A 68 -7.90 10.01 -0.33
CA LEU A 68 -6.57 10.40 0.11
C LEU A 68 -6.63 11.31 1.33
N ARG A 69 -7.57 12.24 1.35
CA ARG A 69 -7.73 13.10 2.52
C ARG A 69 -8.14 12.32 3.76
N ALA A 70 -9.00 11.35 3.58
CA ALA A 70 -9.44 10.52 4.68
C ALA A 70 -8.31 9.67 5.24
N LEU A 71 -7.43 9.21 4.38
CA LEU A 71 -6.33 8.37 4.82
C LEU A 71 -5.24 9.14 5.55
N ARG A 72 -5.03 10.40 5.15
CA ARG A 72 -3.83 11.10 5.55
C ARG A 72 -3.67 11.29 7.06
N PRO A 73 -4.35 12.23 7.68
CA PRO A 73 -4.10 12.46 9.10
C PRO A 73 -4.72 11.40 9.99
N ALA A 74 -5.93 10.99 9.67
CA ALA A 74 -6.60 10.01 10.50
C ALA A 74 -5.90 8.68 10.46
N ALA A 75 -5.42 8.29 9.30
CA ALA A 75 -4.65 7.06 9.19
C ALA A 75 -3.41 7.14 10.03
N ASP A 76 -2.77 8.29 10.05
CA ASP A 76 -1.59 8.47 10.87
C ASP A 76 -1.92 8.37 12.34
N ALA A 77 -3.01 9.00 12.74
CA ALA A 77 -3.38 9.04 14.15
C ALA A 77 -3.86 7.68 14.65
N THR A 78 -4.57 6.98 13.83
CA THR A 78 -5.22 5.74 14.24
C THR A 78 -4.47 4.50 13.79
N GLY A 79 -3.48 4.69 12.98
CA GLY A 79 -2.76 3.56 12.42
C GLY A 79 -3.55 2.80 11.39
N GLY A 80 -4.62 3.35 10.98
CA GLY A 80 -5.33 2.58 10.03
C GLY A 80 -6.64 2.92 9.69
#